data_970987769ed9c1e8426afa3c2f30e847
#
_entry.id   970987769ed9c1e8426afa3c2f30e847
#
_cell.length_a   1.000
_cell.length_b   1.000
_cell.length_c   1.000
_cell.angle_alpha   90.00
_cell.angle_beta   90.00
_cell.angle_gamma   90.00
#
_symmetry.space_group_name_H-M   'P 1'
#
loop_
_entity.id
_entity.type
_entity.pdbx_description
1 polymer ?
#
loop_
_entity_poly.entity_id
_entity_poly.type
_entity_poly.pdbx_seq_one_letter_code
_entity_poly.pdbx_strand_id
1 'polypeptide(L)'
;ASDVYKRQTFVIATAGIDLSVGAILALSGIVLALALNNGYSILVSVVFALLAATGMGTINGLLVANFSINPLIITLGTSSVFRGLSIIVTGGTPIYGMPNEFLQFAKGEYAIPLPVVLAIAVLICSVIMLRYTKWGQYTLSLGNSSEALKRLGVNIAFQKITVYALSGFLAGVATIIISARLNTAEATAGTGMEMNAIAAVIMGGTLLSGGKATILGTTIACTVLSVIKNGLTMMSVDAQYQEFIIGMILLLAVIVTELRQKSLKKLKKSD
;
A
#
# COMPACT_ATOMS: atom_id res chain seq x y z
N ALA A 1 8.04 -2.09 -4.69
CA ALA A 1 7.15 -0.91 -4.78
C ALA A 1 5.74 -1.26 -5.26
N SER A 2 5.58 -2.15 -6.25
CA SER A 2 4.23 -2.49 -6.78
C SER A 2 3.28 -3.09 -5.74
N ASP A 3 3.80 -3.75 -4.71
CA ASP A 3 2.98 -4.40 -3.67
C ASP A 3 2.35 -3.37 -2.72
N VAL A 4 3.07 -2.27 -2.45
CA VAL A 4 2.55 -1.12 -1.69
C VAL A 4 1.33 -0.52 -2.38
N TYR A 5 1.30 -0.51 -3.70
CA TYR A 5 0.21 0.10 -4.47
C TYR A 5 -1.02 -0.81 -4.57
N LYS A 6 -0.84 -2.14 -4.70
CA LYS A 6 -1.96 -3.10 -4.79
C LYS A 6 -2.86 -3.08 -3.56
N ARG A 7 -2.29 -2.91 -2.36
CA ARG A 7 -3.04 -2.83 -1.11
C ARG A 7 -3.97 -1.62 -1.04
N GLN A 8 -3.51 -0.46 -1.56
CA GLN A 8 -4.34 0.75 -1.58
C GLN A 8 -5.59 0.57 -2.45
N THR A 9 -5.53 -0.32 -3.45
CA THR A 9 -6.69 -0.66 -4.26
C THR A 9 -7.84 -1.23 -3.43
N PHE A 10 -7.55 -2.07 -2.43
CA PHE A 10 -8.58 -2.62 -1.54
C PHE A 10 -9.21 -1.55 -0.65
N VAL A 11 -8.40 -0.66 -0.11
CA VAL A 11 -8.89 0.43 0.76
C VAL A 11 -9.73 1.41 -0.05
N ILE A 12 -9.25 1.87 -1.21
CA ILE A 12 -10.00 2.76 -2.10
C ILE A 12 -11.27 2.08 -2.63
N ALA A 13 -11.27 0.76 -2.85
CA ALA A 13 -12.47 0.02 -3.23
C ALA A 13 -13.62 0.19 -2.22
N THR A 14 -13.33 0.41 -0.94
CA THR A 14 -14.32 0.70 0.11
C THR A 14 -14.66 2.18 0.27
N ALA A 15 -14.25 3.05 -0.64
CA ALA A 15 -14.29 4.51 -0.51
C ALA A 15 -13.47 5.05 0.67
N GLY A 16 -12.48 4.29 1.15
CA GLY A 16 -11.51 4.70 2.16
C GLY A 16 -10.21 5.20 1.53
N ILE A 17 -9.42 5.91 2.31
CA ILE A 17 -8.04 6.29 1.95
C ILE A 17 -7.15 5.97 3.14
N ASP A 18 -6.01 5.33 2.90
CA ASP A 18 -5.03 4.99 3.94
C ASP A 18 -3.72 5.75 3.68
N LEU A 19 -3.46 6.78 4.48
CA LEU A 19 -2.23 7.57 4.43
C LEU A 19 -1.12 7.04 5.38
N SER A 20 -1.41 6.01 6.16
CA SER A 20 -0.45 5.47 7.14
C SER A 20 0.58 4.51 6.56
N VAL A 21 0.48 4.24 5.29
CA VAL A 21 1.24 3.29 4.49
C VAL A 21 2.73 3.36 4.71
N GLY A 22 3.30 4.55 4.50
CA GLY A 22 4.72 4.79 4.65
C GLY A 22 5.17 4.62 6.10
N ALA A 23 4.34 5.04 7.06
CA ALA A 23 4.65 4.91 8.47
C ALA A 23 4.57 3.45 8.96
N ILE A 24 3.60 2.67 8.49
CA ILE A 24 3.53 1.21 8.75
C ILE A 24 4.77 0.51 8.19
N LEU A 25 5.18 0.86 6.97
CA LEU A 25 6.39 0.33 6.35
C LEU A 25 7.63 0.65 7.19
N ALA A 26 7.80 1.90 7.62
CA ALA A 26 8.93 2.33 8.44
C ALA A 26 8.99 1.57 9.78
N LEU A 27 7.90 1.59 10.54
CA LEU A 27 7.87 0.99 11.88
C LEU A 27 8.02 -0.54 11.81
N SER A 28 7.37 -1.21 10.87
CA SER A 28 7.54 -2.66 10.70
C SER A 28 8.96 -3.03 10.23
N GLY A 29 9.61 -2.17 9.44
CA GLY A 29 11.01 -2.32 9.05
C GLY A 29 11.97 -2.19 10.23
N ILE A 30 11.70 -1.27 11.14
CA ILE A 30 12.45 -1.10 12.39
C ILE A 30 12.29 -2.35 13.27
N VAL A 31 11.06 -2.86 13.43
CA VAL A 31 10.81 -4.11 14.17
C VAL A 31 11.58 -5.28 13.55
N LEU A 32 11.59 -5.40 12.22
CA LEU A 32 12.36 -6.41 11.48
C LEU A 32 13.86 -6.30 11.77
N ALA A 33 14.42 -5.09 11.61
CA ALA A 33 15.84 -4.85 11.77
C ALA A 33 16.31 -5.07 13.22
N LEU A 34 15.53 -4.61 14.19
CA LEU A 34 15.81 -4.86 15.61
C LEU A 34 15.79 -6.34 15.93
N ALA A 35 14.82 -7.10 15.45
CA ALA A 35 14.75 -8.52 15.69
C ALA A 35 15.95 -9.24 15.07
N LEU A 36 16.31 -8.94 13.82
CA LEU A 36 17.47 -9.52 13.15
C LEU A 36 18.78 -9.20 13.89
N ASN A 37 18.99 -7.95 14.29
CA ASN A 37 20.22 -7.51 14.96
C ASN A 37 20.33 -8.02 16.41
N ASN A 38 19.20 -8.37 17.04
CA ASN A 38 19.17 -9.07 18.33
C ASN A 38 19.36 -10.60 18.23
N GLY A 39 19.69 -11.12 17.05
CA GLY A 39 20.01 -12.54 16.84
C GLY A 39 18.81 -13.47 16.70
N TYR A 40 17.59 -12.94 16.53
CA TYR A 40 16.45 -13.80 16.19
C TYR A 40 16.60 -14.37 14.79
N SER A 41 16.07 -15.58 14.57
CA SER A 41 16.08 -16.17 13.23
C SER A 41 15.31 -15.31 12.23
N ILE A 42 15.68 -15.40 10.95
CA ILE A 42 15.04 -14.62 9.86
C ILE A 42 13.53 -14.84 9.86
N LEU A 43 13.09 -16.11 10.02
CA LEU A 43 11.67 -16.43 10.04
C LEU A 43 10.92 -15.72 11.18
N VAL A 44 11.47 -15.75 12.39
CA VAL A 44 10.87 -15.10 13.57
C VAL A 44 10.83 -13.58 13.38
N SER A 45 11.89 -12.98 12.87
CA SER A 45 11.99 -11.55 12.59
C SER A 45 10.97 -11.09 11.55
N VAL A 46 10.80 -11.86 10.48
CA VAL A 46 9.78 -11.64 9.44
C VAL A 46 8.37 -11.73 10.04
N VAL A 47 8.10 -12.74 10.88
CA VAL A 47 6.79 -12.87 11.53
C VAL A 47 6.51 -11.68 12.43
N PHE A 48 7.48 -11.21 13.21
CA PHE A 48 7.30 -10.00 14.05
C PHE A 48 6.98 -8.76 13.21
N ALA A 49 7.68 -8.55 12.11
CA ALA A 49 7.41 -7.45 11.20
C ALA A 49 6.01 -7.51 10.58
N LEU A 50 5.59 -8.71 10.15
CA LEU A 50 4.25 -8.92 9.58
C LEU A 50 3.15 -8.73 10.62
N LEU A 51 3.34 -9.22 11.84
CA LEU A 51 2.39 -9.02 12.94
C LEU A 51 2.28 -7.55 13.33
N ALA A 52 3.40 -6.83 13.43
CA ALA A 52 3.42 -5.41 13.71
C ALA A 52 2.68 -4.61 12.61
N ALA A 53 2.98 -4.88 11.35
CA ALA A 53 2.33 -4.22 10.21
C ALA A 53 0.83 -4.52 10.16
N THR A 54 0.43 -5.79 10.34
CA THR A 54 -0.98 -6.20 10.37
C THR A 54 -1.71 -5.60 11.56
N GLY A 55 -1.07 -5.56 12.72
CA GLY A 55 -1.59 -4.94 13.94
C GLY A 55 -1.88 -3.45 13.75
N MET A 56 -0.93 -2.70 13.16
CA MET A 56 -1.13 -1.28 12.82
C MET A 56 -2.28 -1.08 11.82
N GLY A 57 -2.36 -1.92 10.79
CA GLY A 57 -3.49 -1.92 9.86
C GLY A 57 -4.81 -2.24 10.55
N THR A 58 -4.82 -3.20 11.49
CA THR A 58 -6.01 -3.55 12.28
C THR A 58 -6.45 -2.39 13.18
N ILE A 59 -5.51 -1.68 13.80
CA ILE A 59 -5.80 -0.46 14.59
C ILE A 59 -6.49 0.58 13.70
N ASN A 60 -5.97 0.84 12.51
CA ASN A 60 -6.62 1.74 11.56
C ASN A 60 -8.04 1.28 11.21
N GLY A 61 -8.20 -0.02 10.93
CA GLY A 61 -9.49 -0.61 10.62
C GLY A 61 -10.50 -0.49 11.76
N LEU A 62 -10.07 -0.71 13.00
CA LEU A 62 -10.90 -0.53 14.22
C LEU A 62 -11.33 0.93 14.38
N LEU A 63 -10.42 1.87 14.21
CA LEU A 63 -10.73 3.30 14.29
C LEU A 63 -11.71 3.72 13.20
N VAL A 64 -11.49 3.33 11.94
CA VAL A 64 -12.36 3.64 10.80
C VAL A 64 -13.73 2.96 10.91
N ALA A 65 -13.80 1.79 11.54
CA ALA A 65 -15.05 1.06 11.70
C ALA A 65 -15.94 1.62 12.80
N ASN A 66 -15.35 2.04 13.91
CA ASN A 66 -16.07 2.44 15.12
C ASN A 66 -16.35 3.94 15.21
N PHE A 67 -15.54 4.77 14.59
CA PHE A 67 -15.72 6.21 14.58
C PHE A 67 -16.29 6.68 13.25
N SER A 68 -17.29 7.56 13.29
CA SER A 68 -17.91 8.16 12.10
C SER A 68 -17.05 9.33 11.55
N ILE A 69 -15.74 9.17 11.57
CA ILE A 69 -14.76 10.14 11.11
C ILE A 69 -14.25 9.71 9.74
N ASN A 70 -13.90 10.71 8.91
CA ASN A 70 -13.33 10.42 7.59
C ASN A 70 -12.06 9.55 7.72
N PRO A 71 -11.98 8.41 7.02
CA PRO A 71 -10.81 7.52 7.06
C PRO A 71 -9.48 8.22 6.79
N LEU A 72 -9.47 9.23 5.93
CA LEU A 72 -8.29 10.04 5.63
C LEU A 72 -7.73 10.73 6.87
N ILE A 73 -8.59 11.32 7.71
CA ILE A 73 -8.16 12.00 8.95
C ILE A 73 -7.60 11.01 9.95
N ILE A 74 -8.27 9.86 10.11
CA ILE A 74 -7.82 8.79 11.01
C ILE A 74 -6.44 8.29 10.59
N THR A 75 -6.27 7.93 9.30
CA THR A 75 -5.01 7.37 8.80
C THR A 75 -3.88 8.38 8.74
N LEU A 76 -4.18 9.67 8.57
CA LEU A 76 -3.20 10.74 8.72
C LEU A 76 -2.71 10.84 10.18
N GLY A 77 -3.63 10.82 11.15
CA GLY A 77 -3.29 10.86 12.56
C GLY A 77 -2.47 9.64 12.99
N THR A 78 -2.89 8.44 12.63
CA THR A 78 -2.15 7.21 12.94
C THR A 78 -0.81 7.15 12.20
N SER A 79 -0.70 7.70 10.99
CA SER A 79 0.58 7.86 10.29
C SER A 79 1.58 8.66 11.11
N SER A 80 1.14 9.79 11.68
CA SER A 80 1.98 10.61 12.55
C SER A 80 2.39 9.87 13.82
N VAL A 81 1.48 9.11 14.45
CA VAL A 81 1.77 8.29 15.62
C VAL A 81 2.81 7.21 15.30
N PHE A 82 2.60 6.42 14.23
CA PHE A 82 3.53 5.35 13.86
C PHE A 82 4.89 5.90 13.43
N ARG A 83 4.92 7.05 12.75
CA ARG A 83 6.16 7.75 12.39
C ARG A 83 6.89 8.26 13.64
N GLY A 84 6.17 8.87 14.58
CA GLY A 84 6.71 9.30 15.86
C GLY A 84 7.31 8.14 16.67
N LEU A 85 6.59 7.00 16.76
CA LEU A 85 7.11 5.79 17.38
C LEU A 85 8.38 5.28 16.69
N SER A 86 8.44 5.33 15.36
CA SER A 86 9.64 4.96 14.59
C SER A 86 10.84 5.80 15.00
N ILE A 87 10.66 7.12 15.14
CA ILE A 87 11.71 8.05 15.57
C ILE A 87 12.12 7.81 17.03
N ILE A 88 11.17 7.61 17.93
CA ILE A 88 11.43 7.35 19.36
C ILE A 88 12.26 6.07 19.52
N VAL A 89 11.87 4.97 18.84
CA VAL A 89 12.55 3.67 18.95
C VAL A 89 13.97 3.70 18.39
N THR A 90 14.21 4.46 17.31
CA THR A 90 15.52 4.51 16.64
C THR A 90 16.40 5.69 17.10
N GLY A 91 15.86 6.61 17.90
CA GLY A 91 16.53 7.88 18.16
C GLY A 91 16.74 8.73 16.91
N GLY A 92 15.95 8.49 15.85
CA GLY A 92 16.09 9.16 14.56
C GLY A 92 17.23 8.66 13.68
N THR A 93 17.97 7.65 14.11
CA THR A 93 19.10 7.08 13.36
C THR A 93 18.66 5.81 12.59
N PRO A 94 19.14 5.63 11.35
CA PRO A 94 18.87 4.40 10.61
C PRO A 94 19.55 3.18 11.25
N ILE A 95 18.88 2.02 11.20
CA ILE A 95 19.43 0.74 11.65
C ILE A 95 20.01 0.02 10.44
N TYR A 96 21.30 -0.30 10.50
CA TYR A 96 22.08 -0.98 9.46
C TYR A 96 22.52 -2.38 9.92
N GLY A 97 23.14 -3.12 9.00
CA GLY A 97 23.88 -4.34 9.33
C GLY A 97 23.00 -5.56 9.52
N MET A 98 21.97 -5.70 8.73
CA MET A 98 21.15 -6.94 8.71
C MET A 98 22.01 -8.14 8.26
N PRO A 99 21.73 -9.36 8.75
CA PRO A 99 22.47 -10.58 8.39
C PRO A 99 22.55 -10.81 6.87
N ASN A 100 23.71 -11.28 6.39
CA ASN A 100 23.93 -11.51 4.96
C ASN A 100 22.93 -12.51 4.37
N GLU A 101 22.54 -13.51 5.14
CA GLU A 101 21.54 -14.51 4.76
C GLU A 101 20.20 -13.84 4.43
N PHE A 102 19.81 -12.79 5.19
CA PHE A 102 18.60 -12.03 4.90
C PHE A 102 18.76 -11.18 3.63
N LEU A 103 19.92 -10.59 3.40
CA LEU A 103 20.16 -9.78 2.21
C LEU A 103 20.16 -10.58 0.91
N GLN A 104 20.51 -11.88 0.98
CA GLN A 104 20.47 -12.80 -0.18
C GLN A 104 19.05 -12.96 -0.72
N PHE A 105 18.01 -12.84 0.11
CA PHE A 105 16.62 -12.84 -0.36
C PHE A 105 16.32 -11.74 -1.41
N ALA A 106 17.01 -10.58 -1.32
CA ALA A 106 16.84 -9.51 -2.28
C ALA A 106 17.78 -9.60 -3.48
N LYS A 107 18.98 -10.13 -3.26
CA LYS A 107 20.04 -10.21 -4.30
C LYS A 107 19.82 -11.36 -5.29
N GLY A 108 19.17 -12.45 -4.85
CA GLY A 108 18.76 -13.60 -5.68
C GLY A 108 19.92 -14.24 -6.44
N GLU A 109 20.44 -15.35 -5.95
CA GLU A 109 21.31 -16.25 -6.74
C GLU A 109 20.49 -17.11 -7.72
N TYR A 110 19.17 -16.96 -7.71
CA TYR A 110 18.25 -17.72 -8.56
C TYR A 110 17.98 -16.97 -9.87
N ALA A 111 17.61 -17.68 -10.91
CA ALA A 111 17.27 -17.13 -12.23
C ALA A 111 16.18 -16.02 -12.18
N ILE A 112 15.32 -16.04 -11.16
CA ILE A 112 14.32 -15.01 -10.90
C ILE A 112 14.51 -14.51 -9.46
N PRO A 113 14.74 -13.19 -9.25
CA PRO A 113 14.85 -12.62 -7.91
C PRO A 113 13.59 -12.85 -7.08
N LEU A 114 13.74 -13.30 -5.81
CA LEU A 114 12.62 -13.58 -4.90
C LEU A 114 11.62 -12.41 -4.78
N PRO A 115 12.02 -11.13 -4.76
CA PRO A 115 11.07 -10.00 -4.78
C PRO A 115 10.09 -10.04 -5.95
N VAL A 116 10.53 -10.52 -7.14
CA VAL A 116 9.65 -10.63 -8.32
C VAL A 116 8.63 -11.75 -8.12
N VAL A 117 9.06 -12.90 -7.58
CA VAL A 117 8.17 -14.02 -7.27
C VAL A 117 7.11 -13.61 -6.26
N LEU A 118 7.51 -12.91 -5.18
CA LEU A 118 6.59 -12.39 -4.18
C LEU A 118 5.62 -11.37 -4.79
N ALA A 119 6.09 -10.47 -5.64
CA ALA A 119 5.23 -9.49 -6.31
C ALA A 119 4.18 -10.15 -7.21
N ILE A 120 4.56 -11.21 -7.94
CA ILE A 120 3.63 -11.98 -8.77
C ILE A 120 2.65 -12.76 -7.88
N ALA A 121 3.11 -13.40 -6.82
CA ALA A 121 2.25 -14.12 -5.88
C ALA A 121 1.22 -13.19 -5.23
N VAL A 122 1.64 -12.02 -4.74
CA VAL A 122 0.74 -10.99 -4.19
C VAL A 122 -0.25 -10.51 -5.26
N LEU A 123 0.17 -10.34 -6.52
CA LEU A 123 -0.72 -9.95 -7.61
C LEU A 123 -1.81 -11.00 -7.83
N ILE A 124 -1.41 -12.26 -7.99
CA ILE A 124 -2.34 -13.37 -8.23
C ILE A 124 -3.33 -13.51 -7.08
N CYS A 125 -2.82 -13.55 -5.83
CA CYS A 125 -3.66 -13.62 -4.63
C CYS A 125 -4.63 -12.44 -4.54
N SER A 126 -4.17 -11.21 -4.80
CA SER A 126 -5.00 -10.01 -4.77
C SER A 126 -6.11 -10.04 -5.83
N VAL A 127 -5.81 -10.49 -7.05
CA VAL A 127 -6.80 -10.62 -8.13
C VAL A 127 -7.85 -11.68 -7.75
N ILE A 128 -7.41 -12.85 -7.29
CA ILE A 128 -8.31 -13.93 -6.86
C ILE A 128 -9.18 -13.44 -5.72
N MET A 129 -8.59 -12.80 -4.71
CA MET A 129 -9.29 -12.33 -3.52
C MET A 129 -10.35 -11.28 -3.86
N LEU A 130 -10.03 -10.29 -4.72
CA LEU A 130 -10.98 -9.24 -5.09
C LEU A 130 -12.08 -9.74 -6.03
N ARG A 131 -11.75 -10.59 -7.00
CA ARG A 131 -12.67 -10.95 -8.10
C ARG A 131 -13.49 -12.20 -7.83
N TYR A 132 -12.90 -13.19 -7.13
CA TYR A 132 -13.49 -14.53 -7.02
C TYR A 132 -13.96 -14.89 -5.62
N THR A 133 -13.77 -14.04 -4.60
CA THR A 133 -14.23 -14.32 -3.23
C THR A 133 -15.42 -13.43 -2.84
N LYS A 134 -16.25 -13.96 -1.93
CA LYS A 134 -17.35 -13.19 -1.30
C LYS A 134 -16.81 -11.94 -0.58
N TRP A 135 -15.65 -12.07 0.05
CA TRP A 135 -14.99 -10.96 0.74
C TRP A 135 -14.65 -9.79 -0.23
N GLY A 136 -14.12 -10.10 -1.41
CA GLY A 136 -13.83 -9.10 -2.44
C GLY A 136 -15.10 -8.43 -2.98
N GLN A 137 -16.18 -9.21 -3.20
CA GLN A 137 -17.48 -8.67 -3.61
C GLN A 137 -18.05 -7.74 -2.54
N TYR A 138 -17.96 -8.11 -1.25
CA TYR A 138 -18.40 -7.25 -0.15
C TYR A 138 -17.56 -5.98 -0.06
N THR A 139 -16.26 -6.06 -0.31
CA THR A 139 -15.35 -4.89 -0.35
C THR A 139 -15.80 -3.90 -1.43
N LEU A 140 -16.11 -4.37 -2.64
CA LEU A 140 -16.62 -3.52 -3.73
C LEU A 140 -18.01 -2.97 -3.43
N SER A 141 -18.90 -3.82 -2.91
CA SER A 141 -20.28 -3.42 -2.55
C SER A 141 -20.30 -2.38 -1.43
N LEU A 142 -19.37 -2.47 -0.48
CA LEU A 142 -19.21 -1.51 0.61
C LEU A 142 -18.92 -0.10 0.08
N GLY A 143 -18.10 0.02 -0.97
CA GLY A 143 -17.83 1.29 -1.62
C GLY A 143 -19.01 1.86 -2.41
N ASN A 144 -19.93 0.99 -2.90
CA ASN A 144 -21.13 1.44 -3.60
C ASN A 144 -22.24 1.88 -2.64
N SER A 145 -22.56 1.07 -1.63
CA SER A 145 -23.59 1.34 -0.63
C SER A 145 -23.41 0.47 0.60
N SER A 146 -22.93 1.06 1.68
CA SER A 146 -22.83 0.38 2.98
C SER A 146 -24.19 -0.02 3.55
N GLU A 147 -25.24 0.77 3.29
CA GLU A 147 -26.60 0.46 3.74
C GLU A 147 -27.18 -0.79 3.07
N ALA A 148 -27.00 -0.91 1.74
CA ALA A 148 -27.45 -2.08 1.00
C ALA A 148 -26.76 -3.34 1.53
N LEU A 149 -25.47 -3.27 1.79
CA LEU A 149 -24.69 -4.39 2.32
C LEU A 149 -25.12 -4.76 3.75
N LYS A 150 -25.45 -3.78 4.58
CA LYS A 150 -25.99 -3.99 5.94
C LYS A 150 -27.34 -4.71 5.90
N ARG A 151 -28.23 -4.37 4.96
CA ARG A 151 -29.53 -5.03 4.77
C ARG A 151 -29.39 -6.50 4.39
N LEU A 152 -28.27 -6.89 3.76
CA LEU A 152 -27.91 -8.27 3.45
C LEU A 152 -27.29 -9.03 4.65
N GLY A 153 -27.26 -8.42 5.85
CA GLY A 153 -26.72 -9.04 7.07
C GLY A 153 -25.20 -9.07 7.16
N VAL A 154 -24.48 -8.37 6.27
CA VAL A 154 -23.02 -8.32 6.30
C VAL A 154 -22.54 -7.35 7.38
N ASN A 155 -21.59 -7.79 8.21
CA ASN A 155 -20.98 -6.96 9.24
C ASN A 155 -19.98 -5.95 8.59
N ILE A 156 -20.42 -4.69 8.47
CA ILE A 156 -19.66 -3.60 7.84
C ILE A 156 -18.36 -3.30 8.62
N ALA A 157 -18.42 -3.33 9.96
CA ALA A 157 -17.25 -3.06 10.80
C ALA A 157 -16.16 -4.12 10.58
N PHE A 158 -16.54 -5.39 10.60
CA PHE A 158 -15.62 -6.49 10.33
C PHE A 158 -15.00 -6.38 8.93
N GLN A 159 -15.81 -6.04 7.91
CA GLN A 159 -15.32 -5.88 6.53
C GLN A 159 -14.29 -4.75 6.44
N LYS A 160 -14.53 -3.58 7.07
CA LYS A 160 -13.56 -2.50 7.13
C LYS A 160 -12.28 -2.92 7.84
N ILE A 161 -12.38 -3.53 9.03
CA ILE A 161 -11.22 -3.98 9.80
C ILE A 161 -10.34 -4.92 8.98
N THR A 162 -10.93 -5.91 8.31
CA THR A 162 -10.18 -6.88 7.51
C THR A 162 -9.51 -6.25 6.29
N VAL A 163 -10.11 -5.23 5.66
CA VAL A 163 -9.50 -4.50 4.54
C VAL A 163 -8.25 -3.73 4.99
N TYR A 164 -8.33 -3.03 6.11
CA TYR A 164 -7.17 -2.30 6.64
C TYR A 164 -6.10 -3.24 7.22
N ALA A 165 -6.49 -4.35 7.86
CA ALA A 165 -5.56 -5.38 8.31
C ALA A 165 -4.79 -6.00 7.13
N LEU A 166 -5.48 -6.32 6.03
CA LEU A 166 -4.84 -6.79 4.79
C LEU A 166 -3.91 -5.71 4.21
N SER A 167 -4.31 -4.44 4.24
CA SER A 167 -3.46 -3.32 3.82
C SER A 167 -2.17 -3.30 4.64
N GLY A 168 -2.26 -3.42 5.97
CA GLY A 168 -1.10 -3.51 6.86
C GLY A 168 -0.21 -4.72 6.56
N PHE A 169 -0.80 -5.92 6.40
CA PHE A 169 -0.06 -7.13 6.05
C PHE A 169 0.75 -6.97 4.77
N LEU A 170 0.13 -6.46 3.70
CA LEU A 170 0.81 -6.21 2.43
C LEU A 170 1.89 -5.13 2.54
N ALA A 171 1.74 -4.17 3.48
CA ALA A 171 2.82 -3.24 3.81
C ALA A 171 4.00 -3.96 4.44
N GLY A 172 3.74 -4.87 5.37
CA GLY A 172 4.78 -5.71 5.99
C GLY A 172 5.54 -6.55 4.97
N VAL A 173 4.84 -7.13 3.98
CA VAL A 173 5.50 -7.85 2.87
C VAL A 173 6.42 -6.92 2.07
N ALA A 174 5.96 -5.71 1.76
CA ALA A 174 6.77 -4.72 1.06
C ALA A 174 7.99 -4.27 1.89
N THR A 175 7.81 -4.14 3.20
CA THR A 175 8.89 -3.83 4.14
C THR A 175 10.03 -4.83 4.06
N ILE A 176 9.74 -6.14 4.07
CA ILE A 176 10.75 -7.19 4.00
C ILE A 176 11.60 -7.04 2.73
N ILE A 177 10.95 -6.80 1.59
CA ILE A 177 11.63 -6.62 0.30
C ILE A 177 12.51 -5.37 0.30
N ILE A 178 11.99 -4.25 0.82
CA ILE A 178 12.71 -2.97 0.83
C ILE A 178 13.90 -3.03 1.79
N SER A 179 13.71 -3.54 3.01
CA SER A 179 14.77 -3.67 4.00
C SER A 179 15.89 -4.61 3.53
N ALA A 180 15.54 -5.75 2.92
CA ALA A 180 16.54 -6.66 2.36
C ALA A 180 17.32 -6.02 1.19
N ARG A 181 16.66 -5.19 0.37
CA ARG A 181 17.30 -4.51 -0.77
C ARG A 181 18.24 -3.39 -0.34
N LEU A 182 17.82 -2.59 0.66
CA LEU A 182 18.55 -1.40 1.09
C LEU A 182 19.54 -1.68 2.22
N ASN A 183 19.46 -2.85 2.87
CA ASN A 183 20.20 -3.20 4.08
C ASN A 183 20.06 -2.15 5.20
N THR A 184 18.88 -1.54 5.29
CA THR A 184 18.60 -0.49 6.28
C THR A 184 17.13 -0.47 6.63
N ALA A 185 16.84 -0.03 7.86
CA ALA A 185 15.52 0.37 8.31
C ALA A 185 15.60 1.76 8.95
N GLU A 186 14.77 2.68 8.48
CA GLU A 186 14.79 4.07 8.94
C GLU A 186 13.38 4.61 9.13
N ALA A 187 13.25 5.57 10.05
CA ALA A 187 11.97 6.18 10.39
C ALA A 187 11.35 6.97 9.22
N THR A 188 12.16 7.43 8.27
CA THR A 188 11.73 8.18 7.09
C THR A 188 11.36 7.29 5.91
N ALA A 189 11.57 5.96 6.02
CA ALA A 189 11.22 5.03 4.96
C ALA A 189 9.76 5.17 4.53
N GLY A 190 9.53 5.08 3.23
CA GLY A 190 8.19 5.13 2.66
C GLY A 190 7.51 6.50 2.65
N THR A 191 8.20 7.59 3.02
CA THR A 191 7.65 8.95 2.93
C THR A 191 7.30 9.28 1.49
N GLY A 192 6.07 9.80 1.26
CA GLY A 192 5.54 10.10 -0.07
C GLY A 192 5.02 8.89 -0.86
N MET A 193 5.25 7.66 -0.38
CA MET A 193 4.72 6.46 -1.05
C MET A 193 3.19 6.39 -1.03
N GLU A 194 2.56 6.96 -0.01
CA GLU A 194 1.10 7.05 0.11
C GLU A 194 0.47 7.80 -1.06
N MET A 195 1.02 8.95 -1.43
CA MET A 195 0.52 9.75 -2.56
C MET A 195 0.71 9.04 -3.90
N ASN A 196 1.90 8.48 -4.11
CA ASN A 196 2.20 7.70 -5.31
C ASN A 196 1.29 6.47 -5.42
N ALA A 197 0.95 5.82 -4.29
CA ALA A 197 0.04 4.69 -4.26
C ALA A 197 -1.38 5.08 -4.67
N ILE A 198 -1.93 6.16 -4.11
CA ILE A 198 -3.26 6.68 -4.45
C ILE A 198 -3.32 7.01 -5.93
N ALA A 199 -2.33 7.75 -6.42
CA ALA A 199 -2.26 8.16 -7.81
C ALA A 199 -2.19 6.98 -8.78
N ALA A 200 -1.35 5.98 -8.51
CA ALA A 200 -1.26 4.76 -9.31
C ALA A 200 -2.58 3.97 -9.33
N VAL A 201 -3.30 3.92 -8.20
CA VAL A 201 -4.59 3.25 -8.10
C VAL A 201 -5.67 3.97 -8.93
N ILE A 202 -5.69 5.31 -8.92
CA ILE A 202 -6.60 6.12 -9.73
C ILE A 202 -6.28 5.97 -11.22
N MET A 203 -4.99 6.09 -11.60
CA MET A 203 -4.54 5.85 -12.98
C MET A 203 -4.90 4.44 -13.47
N GLY A 204 -4.87 3.46 -12.57
CA GLY A 204 -5.28 2.08 -12.84
C GLY A 204 -6.78 1.89 -13.05
N GLY A 205 -7.59 2.96 -12.93
CA GLY A 205 -9.04 2.94 -13.18
C GLY A 205 -9.88 2.54 -11.98
N THR A 206 -9.33 2.56 -10.77
CA THR A 206 -10.09 2.43 -9.52
C THR A 206 -10.74 3.76 -9.18
N LEU A 207 -12.01 3.75 -8.78
CA LEU A 207 -12.75 4.96 -8.44
C LEU A 207 -12.48 5.38 -6.99
N LEU A 208 -12.15 6.65 -6.75
CA LEU A 208 -12.01 7.21 -5.40
C LEU A 208 -13.30 7.14 -4.59
N SER A 209 -14.46 7.18 -5.27
CA SER A 209 -15.76 6.98 -4.64
C SER A 209 -16.03 5.55 -4.20
N GLY A 210 -15.12 4.63 -4.44
CA GLY A 210 -15.27 3.20 -4.16
C GLY A 210 -16.14 2.46 -5.19
N GLY A 211 -16.44 1.21 -4.90
CA GLY A 211 -17.35 0.36 -5.66
C GLY A 211 -16.78 -0.23 -6.95
N LYS A 212 -15.72 0.31 -7.50
CA LYS A 212 -15.02 -0.23 -8.66
C LYS A 212 -13.51 -0.17 -8.44
N ALA A 213 -12.87 -1.32 -8.54
CA ALA A 213 -11.43 -1.44 -8.38
C ALA A 213 -10.83 -2.42 -9.39
N THR A 214 -9.61 -2.10 -9.86
CA THR A 214 -8.88 -2.91 -10.85
C THR A 214 -7.44 -3.10 -10.39
N ILE A 215 -7.12 -4.29 -9.85
CA ILE A 215 -5.76 -4.62 -9.41
C ILE A 215 -4.79 -4.68 -10.59
N LEU A 216 -5.22 -5.26 -11.72
CA LEU A 216 -4.39 -5.29 -12.93
C LEU A 216 -4.08 -3.89 -13.45
N GLY A 217 -5.10 -3.01 -13.50
CA GLY A 217 -4.90 -1.61 -13.89
C GLY A 217 -3.91 -0.89 -12.97
N THR A 218 -4.07 -1.04 -11.65
CA THR A 218 -3.11 -0.50 -10.66
C THR A 218 -1.70 -1.04 -10.90
N THR A 219 -1.56 -2.34 -11.16
CA THR A 219 -0.24 -2.95 -11.40
C THR A 219 0.42 -2.38 -12.65
N ILE A 220 -0.33 -2.20 -13.75
CA ILE A 220 0.18 -1.58 -14.98
C ILE A 220 0.59 -0.13 -14.70
N ALA A 221 -0.26 0.66 -14.04
CA ALA A 221 0.06 2.05 -13.69
C ALA A 221 1.33 2.14 -12.83
N CYS A 222 1.49 1.27 -11.83
CA CYS A 222 2.70 1.20 -11.00
C CYS A 222 3.94 0.86 -11.82
N THR A 223 3.82 -0.08 -12.76
CA THR A 223 4.94 -0.46 -13.63
C THR A 223 5.35 0.72 -14.50
N VAL A 224 4.40 1.42 -15.11
CA VAL A 224 4.66 2.63 -15.91
C VAL A 224 5.38 3.70 -15.09
N LEU A 225 4.86 4.03 -13.90
CA LEU A 225 5.50 5.01 -13.00
C LEU A 225 6.92 4.58 -12.60
N SER A 226 7.12 3.29 -12.32
CA SER A 226 8.44 2.76 -11.96
C SER A 226 9.42 2.83 -13.13
N VAL A 227 8.97 2.56 -14.35
CA VAL A 227 9.79 2.68 -15.57
C VAL A 227 10.16 4.14 -15.82
N ILE A 228 9.21 5.07 -15.69
CA ILE A 228 9.47 6.51 -15.82
C ILE A 228 10.51 6.95 -14.78
N LYS A 229 10.30 6.61 -13.50
CA LYS A 229 11.24 6.96 -12.42
C LYS A 229 12.64 6.40 -12.68
N ASN A 230 12.73 5.14 -13.09
CA ASN A 230 14.01 4.51 -13.40
C ASN A 230 14.68 5.17 -14.60
N GLY A 231 13.92 5.48 -15.65
CA GLY A 231 14.43 6.22 -16.83
C GLY A 231 14.99 7.59 -16.46
N LEU A 232 14.29 8.36 -15.65
CA LEU A 232 14.77 9.66 -15.14
C LEU A 232 16.06 9.51 -14.33
N THR A 233 16.15 8.47 -13.51
CA THR A 233 17.36 8.16 -12.72
C THR A 233 18.53 7.82 -13.64
N MET A 234 18.32 7.01 -14.69
CA MET A 234 19.36 6.68 -15.68
C MET A 234 19.82 7.89 -16.49
N MET A 235 18.93 8.85 -16.69
CA MET A 235 19.28 10.15 -17.32
C MET A 235 19.95 11.13 -16.35
N SER A 236 20.28 10.68 -15.12
CA SER A 236 20.91 11.50 -14.07
C SER A 236 20.10 12.75 -13.69
N VAL A 237 18.75 12.66 -13.82
CA VAL A 237 17.87 13.74 -13.38
C VAL A 237 17.83 13.74 -11.85
N ASP A 238 18.05 14.89 -11.23
CA ASP A 238 18.03 15.04 -9.77
C ASP A 238 16.68 14.63 -9.18
N ALA A 239 16.69 14.06 -7.96
CA ALA A 239 15.51 13.54 -7.28
C ALA A 239 14.37 14.57 -7.18
N GLN A 240 14.70 15.83 -6.98
CA GLN A 240 13.74 16.93 -6.89
C GLN A 240 12.93 17.13 -8.19
N TYR A 241 13.63 17.09 -9.34
CA TYR A 241 12.97 17.17 -10.65
C TYR A 241 12.18 15.90 -10.95
N GLN A 242 12.65 14.73 -10.50
CA GLN A 242 11.88 13.48 -10.64
C GLN A 242 10.54 13.56 -9.92
N GLU A 243 10.50 14.07 -8.68
CA GLU A 243 9.25 14.26 -7.93
C GLU A 243 8.31 15.24 -8.63
N PHE A 244 8.84 16.36 -9.14
CA PHE A 244 8.05 17.33 -9.91
C PHE A 244 7.44 16.70 -11.18
N ILE A 245 8.24 16.00 -11.98
CA ILE A 245 7.78 15.36 -13.22
C ILE A 245 6.72 14.29 -12.92
N ILE A 246 6.96 13.44 -11.93
CA ILE A 246 6.00 12.41 -11.51
C ILE A 246 4.70 13.06 -11.03
N GLY A 247 4.78 14.11 -10.22
CA GLY A 247 3.62 14.87 -9.76
C GLY A 247 2.79 15.46 -10.91
N MET A 248 3.44 16.03 -11.92
CA MET A 248 2.78 16.55 -13.13
C MET A 248 2.09 15.45 -13.94
N ILE A 249 2.77 14.29 -14.12
CA ILE A 249 2.19 13.14 -14.82
C ILE A 249 0.95 12.62 -14.08
N LEU A 250 1.02 12.53 -12.75
CA LEU A 250 -0.10 12.08 -11.93
C LEU A 250 -1.28 13.04 -12.02
N LEU A 251 -1.04 14.34 -11.94
CA LEU A 251 -2.07 15.37 -12.03
C LEU A 251 -2.77 15.32 -13.40
N LEU A 252 -2.01 15.24 -14.49
CA LEU A 252 -2.56 15.12 -15.82
C LEU A 252 -3.39 13.83 -15.99
N ALA A 253 -2.89 12.69 -15.48
CA ALA A 253 -3.59 11.42 -15.55
C ALA A 253 -4.93 11.44 -14.79
N VAL A 254 -4.97 12.07 -13.61
CA VAL A 254 -6.20 12.23 -12.82
C VAL A 254 -7.20 13.13 -13.56
N ILE A 255 -6.74 14.28 -14.09
CA ILE A 255 -7.60 15.19 -14.86
C ILE A 255 -8.21 14.49 -16.08
N VAL A 256 -7.40 13.79 -16.86
CA VAL A 256 -7.87 13.05 -18.05
C VAL A 256 -8.90 11.99 -17.66
N THR A 257 -8.64 11.26 -16.58
CA THR A 257 -9.54 10.21 -16.08
C THR A 257 -10.89 10.81 -15.65
N GLU A 258 -10.87 11.92 -14.94
CA GLU A 258 -12.08 12.61 -14.47
C GLU A 258 -12.90 13.19 -15.63
N LEU A 259 -12.25 13.81 -16.61
CA LEU A 259 -12.90 14.33 -17.81
C LEU A 259 -13.57 13.21 -18.62
N ARG A 260 -12.89 12.07 -18.78
CA ARG A 260 -13.46 10.90 -19.45
C ARG A 260 -14.70 10.35 -18.72
N GLN A 261 -14.67 10.29 -17.39
CA GLN A 261 -15.83 9.85 -16.61
C GLN A 261 -17.02 10.79 -16.73
N LYS A 262 -16.78 12.12 -16.72
CA LYS A 262 -17.83 13.12 -16.92
C LYS A 262 -18.47 13.01 -18.31
N SER A 263 -17.67 12.78 -19.35
CA SER A 263 -18.17 12.58 -20.71
C SER A 263 -19.06 11.33 -20.83
N LEU A 264 -18.62 10.20 -20.23
CA LEU A 264 -19.39 8.96 -20.22
C LEU A 264 -20.72 9.07 -19.45
N LYS A 265 -20.74 9.85 -18.33
CA LYS A 265 -21.98 10.12 -17.59
C LYS A 265 -22.96 11.02 -18.36
N LYS A 266 -22.46 11.94 -19.19
CA LYS A 266 -23.32 12.76 -20.06
C LYS A 266 -23.98 11.95 -21.16
N LEU A 267 -23.22 11.05 -21.81
CA LEU A 267 -23.78 10.17 -22.85
C LEU A 267 -24.88 9.24 -22.30
N LYS A 268 -24.70 8.67 -21.10
CA LYS A 268 -25.71 7.83 -20.45
C LYS A 268 -26.98 8.56 -19.96
N LYS A 269 -26.97 9.88 -19.93
CA LYS A 269 -28.15 10.71 -19.57
C LYS A 269 -28.93 11.18 -20.81
N SER A 270 -28.37 11.05 -22.01
CA SER A 270 -29.00 11.44 -23.27
C SER A 270 -29.70 10.29 -23.97
N ASP A 271 -29.50 9.04 -23.50
CA ASP A 271 -30.27 7.85 -23.85
C ASP A 271 -31.31 7.56 -22.75
#